data_b9cdfccfb205c7b0b6bba348e0e039b0
#
_entry.id   b9cdfccfb205c7b0b6bba348e0e039b0
#
_cell.length_a   1.000
_cell.length_b   1.000
_cell.length_c   1.000
_cell.angle_alpha   90.00
_cell.angle_beta   90.00
_cell.angle_gamma   90.00
#
_symmetry.space_group_name_H-M   'P 1'
#
loop_
_entity.id
_entity.type
_entity.pdbx_description
1 polymer ?
#
loop_
_entity_poly.entity_id
_entity_poly.type
_entity_poly.pdbx_seq_one_letter_code
_entity_poly.pdbx_strand_id
1 'polypeptide(L)'
;AGGLMGIKASGYCLSDIRPDKAYAVLDYEALRRFYYGNEPAQLADVEKLGSACAKENTKLIEGMDALRPSVEAGFHSILKTFVCHTHSVYANLAACSAACCEIAEKAFNGADYTWGWVPYTDPGANLTFAIRDELRRVEEKTGKVPSVILMQNHGIIVHDDDAERCLAIHADANERLAQQFGIHGDSFPAISVRQTGEELYEADTPYLREALKNCRYDYKTFIETPLYTDQMVFLIGTFFMDKEGTPAEGECYADTKAGALVLHMGEKKAKTITETLTAVIFIMDTVTKMGY
;
A
#
# COMPACT_ATOMS: atom_id res chain seq x y z
N ALA A 1 3.33 -25.78 18.06
CA ALA A 1 2.66 -25.37 16.83
C ALA A 1 3.60 -24.42 16.11
N GLY A 2 4.54 -24.91 15.35
CA GLY A 2 5.46 -24.09 14.60
C GLY A 2 4.95 -23.80 13.20
N GLY A 3 5.42 -22.74 12.59
CA GLY A 3 5.33 -22.53 11.16
C GLY A 3 4.06 -21.87 10.62
N LEU A 4 3.16 -21.35 11.46
CA LEU A 4 1.93 -20.67 10.99
C LEU A 4 2.05 -19.15 11.08
N MET A 5 1.58 -18.45 10.04
CA MET A 5 1.39 -17.00 10.04
C MET A 5 -0.07 -16.65 9.69
N GLY A 6 -0.60 -15.61 10.33
CA GLY A 6 -1.82 -14.94 9.90
C GLY A 6 -1.49 -13.76 9.00
N ILE A 7 -2.17 -13.64 7.87
CA ILE A 7 -2.06 -12.48 6.98
C ILE A 7 -3.45 -11.97 6.60
N LYS A 8 -3.60 -10.65 6.53
CA LYS A 8 -4.84 -10.02 6.08
C LYS A 8 -5.32 -10.65 4.76
N ALA A 9 -6.56 -11.06 4.72
CA ALA A 9 -7.14 -11.65 3.52
C ALA A 9 -7.36 -10.60 2.42
N SER A 10 -7.31 -11.05 1.17
CA SER A 10 -7.62 -10.22 0.01
C SER A 10 -9.05 -9.65 0.11
N GLY A 11 -9.21 -8.36 -0.19
CA GLY A 11 -10.50 -7.67 -0.16
C GLY A 11 -10.95 -7.13 1.21
N TYR A 12 -10.16 -7.35 2.27
CA TYR A 12 -10.43 -6.79 3.60
C TYR A 12 -9.52 -5.59 3.91
N CYS A 13 -10.00 -4.67 4.76
CA CYS A 13 -9.18 -3.60 5.33
C CYS A 13 -8.53 -4.06 6.65
N LEU A 14 -7.46 -3.38 7.09
CA LEU A 14 -6.84 -3.65 8.40
C LEU A 14 -7.84 -3.50 9.55
N SER A 15 -8.76 -2.54 9.45
CA SER A 15 -9.83 -2.30 10.42
C SER A 15 -10.87 -3.42 10.51
N ASP A 16 -10.91 -4.33 9.53
CA ASP A 16 -11.83 -5.48 9.54
C ASP A 16 -11.30 -6.67 10.35
N ILE A 17 -9.98 -6.70 10.63
CA ILE A 17 -9.33 -7.83 11.29
C ILE A 17 -9.86 -8.00 12.72
N ARG A 18 -10.25 -9.22 13.03
CA ARG A 18 -10.67 -9.69 14.36
C ARG A 18 -9.97 -11.02 14.65
N PRO A 19 -9.95 -11.49 15.89
CA PRO A 19 -9.29 -12.76 16.26
C PRO A 19 -9.72 -13.98 15.43
N ASP A 20 -10.90 -13.95 14.83
CA ASP A 20 -11.55 -15.04 14.10
C ASP A 20 -11.93 -14.67 12.66
N LYS A 21 -11.54 -13.47 12.17
CA LYS A 21 -12.06 -12.93 10.90
C LYS A 21 -11.04 -12.10 10.13
N ALA A 22 -11.21 -12.09 8.81
CA ALA A 22 -10.55 -11.20 7.84
C ALA A 22 -9.06 -11.46 7.63
N TYR A 23 -8.55 -12.62 8.02
CA TYR A 23 -7.20 -13.07 7.70
C TYR A 23 -7.17 -14.54 7.28
N ALA A 24 -6.19 -14.89 6.46
CA ALA A 24 -5.88 -16.26 6.09
C ALA A 24 -4.69 -16.76 6.93
N VAL A 25 -4.64 -18.07 7.17
CA VAL A 25 -3.54 -18.71 7.88
C VAL A 25 -2.73 -19.55 6.92
N LEU A 26 -1.41 -19.40 6.92
CA LEU A 26 -0.50 -20.12 6.04
C LEU A 26 0.66 -20.76 6.81
N ASP A 27 1.21 -21.83 6.25
CA ASP A 27 2.51 -22.38 6.64
C ASP A 27 3.62 -21.49 6.06
N TYR A 28 4.10 -20.53 6.86
CA TYR A 28 5.11 -19.58 6.40
C TYR A 28 6.48 -20.24 6.16
N GLU A 29 6.79 -21.34 6.84
CA GLU A 29 8.05 -22.06 6.64
C GLU A 29 8.10 -22.71 5.24
N ALA A 30 6.96 -23.20 4.74
CA ALA A 30 6.87 -23.74 3.39
C ALA A 30 7.11 -22.64 2.34
N LEU A 31 6.50 -21.45 2.51
CA LEU A 31 6.73 -20.30 1.65
C LEU A 31 8.20 -19.83 1.73
N ARG A 32 8.74 -19.74 2.93
CA ARG A 32 10.14 -19.35 3.17
C ARG A 32 11.12 -20.30 2.47
N ARG A 33 10.88 -21.64 2.54
CA ARG A 33 11.68 -22.60 1.80
C ARG A 33 11.59 -22.40 0.29
N PHE A 34 10.42 -22.05 -0.23
CA PHE A 34 10.26 -21.76 -1.66
C PHE A 34 11.12 -20.55 -2.07
N TYR A 35 11.01 -19.42 -1.36
CA TYR A 35 11.72 -18.20 -1.72
C TYR A 35 13.23 -18.23 -1.46
N TYR A 36 13.70 -18.98 -0.47
CA TYR A 36 15.13 -19.14 -0.23
C TYR A 36 15.77 -20.31 -0.98
N GLY A 37 14.98 -21.28 -1.39
CA GLY A 37 15.45 -22.47 -2.13
C GLY A 37 15.45 -22.33 -3.65
N ASN A 38 14.93 -21.23 -4.18
CA ASN A 38 14.86 -20.99 -5.62
C ASN A 38 15.45 -19.62 -6.01
N GLU A 39 15.94 -19.55 -7.24
CA GLU A 39 16.32 -18.30 -7.88
C GLU A 39 15.29 -17.95 -8.96
N PRO A 40 14.77 -16.71 -9.04
CA PRO A 40 13.68 -16.35 -9.94
C PRO A 40 14.03 -16.61 -11.41
N ALA A 41 15.28 -16.40 -11.82
CA ALA A 41 15.74 -16.66 -13.18
C ALA A 41 15.70 -18.15 -13.61
N GLN A 42 15.55 -19.07 -12.66
CA GLN A 42 15.48 -20.50 -12.91
C GLN A 42 14.04 -21.04 -12.92
N LEU A 43 13.06 -20.19 -12.57
CA LEU A 43 11.65 -20.56 -12.54
C LEU A 43 10.98 -20.26 -13.88
N ALA A 44 10.18 -21.21 -14.38
CA ALA A 44 9.46 -21.05 -15.65
C ALA A 44 8.41 -19.93 -15.62
N ASP A 45 7.77 -19.74 -14.47
CA ASP A 45 6.75 -18.72 -14.23
C ASP A 45 6.73 -18.41 -12.73
N VAL A 46 7.41 -17.34 -12.35
CA VAL A 46 7.63 -16.95 -10.96
C VAL A 46 6.30 -16.68 -10.25
N GLU A 47 5.41 -15.89 -10.87
CA GLU A 47 4.14 -15.49 -10.26
C GLU A 47 3.19 -16.67 -10.08
N LYS A 48 3.09 -17.52 -11.08
CA LYS A 48 2.25 -18.72 -11.02
C LYS A 48 2.73 -19.69 -9.93
N LEU A 49 4.04 -19.92 -9.85
CA LEU A 49 4.62 -20.84 -8.86
C LEU A 49 4.52 -20.29 -7.45
N GLY A 50 4.77 -18.98 -7.25
CA GLY A 50 4.60 -18.34 -5.95
C GLY A 50 3.14 -18.33 -5.49
N SER A 51 2.21 -18.02 -6.38
CA SER A 51 0.77 -18.09 -6.09
C SER A 51 0.30 -19.52 -5.76
N ALA A 52 0.80 -20.52 -6.48
CA ALA A 52 0.51 -21.92 -6.19
C ALA A 52 1.05 -22.31 -4.81
N CYS A 53 2.30 -21.97 -4.51
CA CYS A 53 2.91 -22.22 -3.21
C CYS A 53 2.09 -21.61 -2.07
N ALA A 54 1.66 -20.36 -2.18
CA ALA A 54 0.82 -19.72 -1.16
C ALA A 54 -0.52 -20.44 -1.00
N LYS A 55 -1.19 -20.76 -2.11
CA LYS A 55 -2.48 -21.46 -2.11
C LYS A 55 -2.40 -22.86 -1.47
N GLU A 56 -1.41 -23.66 -1.84
CA GLU A 56 -1.22 -25.03 -1.35
C GLU A 56 -0.86 -25.07 0.14
N ASN A 57 -0.26 -24.00 0.64
CA ASN A 57 0.15 -23.88 2.05
C ASN A 57 -0.82 -23.05 2.91
N THR A 58 -1.96 -22.63 2.36
CA THR A 58 -3.06 -22.05 3.14
C THR A 58 -3.73 -23.14 3.97
N LYS A 59 -3.92 -22.87 5.25
CA LYS A 59 -4.52 -23.80 6.23
C LYS A 59 -5.97 -23.42 6.49
N LEU A 60 -6.84 -24.39 6.49
CA LEU A 60 -8.19 -24.25 6.99
C LEU A 60 -8.16 -24.35 8.52
N ILE A 61 -8.70 -23.36 9.18
CA ILE A 61 -8.81 -23.35 10.65
C ILE A 61 -10.28 -23.57 11.00
N GLU A 62 -10.54 -24.50 11.91
CA GLU A 62 -11.89 -24.79 12.38
C GLU A 62 -12.52 -23.52 13.00
N GLY A 63 -13.73 -23.21 12.56
CA GLY A 63 -14.46 -22.01 12.99
C GLY A 63 -14.11 -20.72 12.27
N MET A 64 -13.24 -20.78 11.26
CA MET A 64 -12.88 -19.62 10.42
C MET A 64 -13.31 -19.83 8.96
N ASP A 65 -13.62 -18.72 8.29
CA ASP A 65 -13.88 -18.72 6.85
C ASP A 65 -12.62 -19.12 6.05
N ALA A 66 -12.81 -19.86 4.97
CA ALA A 66 -11.76 -20.18 4.01
C ALA A 66 -11.47 -18.91 3.14
N LEU A 67 -10.54 -18.09 3.57
CA LEU A 67 -10.20 -16.83 2.90
C LEU A 67 -8.96 -16.98 2.02
N ARG A 68 -8.96 -16.22 0.92
CA ARG A 68 -7.79 -16.10 0.05
C ARG A 68 -6.75 -15.19 0.71
N PRO A 69 -5.49 -15.63 0.88
CA PRO A 69 -4.43 -14.77 1.38
C PRO A 69 -4.16 -13.62 0.40
N SER A 70 -3.57 -12.53 0.91
CA SER A 70 -3.01 -11.48 0.06
C SER A 70 -1.99 -12.06 -0.92
N VAL A 71 -1.88 -11.46 -2.10
CA VAL A 71 -0.83 -11.77 -3.08
C VAL A 71 0.58 -11.52 -2.51
N GLU A 72 0.65 -10.77 -1.43
CA GLU A 72 1.86 -10.38 -0.70
C GLU A 72 2.29 -11.38 0.39
N ALA A 73 1.57 -12.49 0.53
CA ALA A 73 1.90 -13.54 1.51
C ALA A 73 3.36 -14.03 1.39
N GLY A 74 3.93 -13.95 0.19
CA GLY A 74 5.32 -14.31 -0.06
C GLY A 74 6.27 -13.51 0.81
N PHE A 75 6.30 -12.19 0.70
CA PHE A 75 7.26 -11.40 1.48
C PHE A 75 6.96 -11.37 2.98
N HIS A 76 5.69 -11.46 3.39
CA HIS A 76 5.38 -11.63 4.81
C HIS A 76 6.03 -12.89 5.40
N SER A 77 6.17 -13.96 4.61
CA SER A 77 6.78 -15.21 5.09
C SER A 77 8.28 -15.13 5.33
N ILE A 78 9.00 -14.24 4.65
CA ILE A 78 10.47 -14.11 4.75
C ILE A 78 10.93 -13.05 5.74
N LEU A 79 10.00 -12.30 6.31
CA LEU A 79 10.26 -11.23 7.27
C LEU A 79 10.22 -11.74 8.71
N LYS A 80 10.39 -10.85 9.71
CA LYS A 80 10.30 -11.16 11.12
C LYS A 80 8.86 -11.46 11.55
N THR A 81 8.68 -11.72 12.85
CA THR A 81 7.40 -12.20 13.43
C THR A 81 6.23 -11.26 13.20
N PHE A 82 6.42 -9.96 13.36
CA PHE A 82 5.40 -8.95 13.12
C PHE A 82 5.77 -8.09 11.91
N VAL A 83 4.82 -7.96 11.00
CA VAL A 83 4.99 -7.22 9.76
C VAL A 83 3.85 -6.21 9.60
N CYS A 84 4.21 -4.95 9.48
CA CYS A 84 3.29 -3.86 9.14
C CYS A 84 3.61 -3.39 7.73
N HIS A 85 2.76 -3.74 6.76
CA HIS A 85 2.84 -3.24 5.40
C HIS A 85 1.68 -2.30 5.12
N THR A 86 1.97 -1.11 4.63
CA THR A 86 0.97 -0.10 4.30
C THR A 86 1.37 0.68 3.05
N HIS A 87 0.35 1.13 2.31
CA HIS A 87 0.52 2.11 1.24
C HIS A 87 0.38 3.53 1.83
N SER A 88 1.13 3.79 2.89
CA SER A 88 1.08 5.06 3.61
C SER A 88 1.32 6.24 2.69
N VAL A 89 0.48 7.28 2.81
CA VAL A 89 0.64 8.53 2.07
C VAL A 89 2.02 9.15 2.33
N TYR A 90 2.47 9.15 3.58
CA TYR A 90 3.76 9.74 3.96
C TYR A 90 4.96 8.96 3.42
N ALA A 91 4.91 7.63 3.44
CA ALA A 91 5.92 6.81 2.80
C ALA A 91 5.92 6.99 1.28
N ASN A 92 4.75 7.14 0.67
CA ASN A 92 4.61 7.33 -0.76
C ASN A 92 5.02 8.73 -1.25
N LEU A 93 5.10 9.76 -0.38
CA LEU A 93 5.77 11.01 -0.73
C LEU A 93 7.22 10.76 -1.18
N ALA A 94 7.92 9.88 -0.50
CA ALA A 94 9.27 9.48 -0.89
C ALA A 94 9.26 8.40 -1.96
N ALA A 95 8.49 7.32 -1.77
CA ALA A 95 8.50 6.14 -2.63
C ALA A 95 8.03 6.40 -4.07
N CYS A 96 7.17 7.43 -4.27
CA CYS A 96 6.76 7.89 -5.59
C CYS A 96 7.65 9.02 -6.17
N SER A 97 8.72 9.39 -5.47
CA SER A 97 9.69 10.40 -5.93
C SER A 97 10.93 9.74 -6.54
N ALA A 98 11.45 10.34 -7.62
CA ALA A 98 12.74 9.95 -8.19
C ALA A 98 13.91 10.13 -7.20
N ALA A 99 13.77 10.99 -6.21
CA ALA A 99 14.75 11.25 -5.15
C ALA A 99 14.57 10.39 -3.90
N CYS A 100 13.81 9.28 -3.97
CA CYS A 100 13.45 8.48 -2.80
C CYS A 100 14.64 8.13 -1.91
N CYS A 101 15.72 7.62 -2.49
CA CYS A 101 16.91 7.22 -1.70
C CYS A 101 17.54 8.41 -0.97
N GLU A 102 17.63 9.58 -1.60
CA GLU A 102 18.16 10.80 -0.98
C GLU A 102 17.26 11.28 0.18
N ILE A 103 15.95 11.24 -0.04
CA ILE A 103 14.94 11.60 0.97
C ILE A 103 15.03 10.64 2.15
N ALA A 104 15.08 9.34 1.89
CA ALA A 104 15.16 8.31 2.93
C ALA A 104 16.48 8.37 3.73
N GLU A 105 17.62 8.62 3.07
CA GLU A 105 18.89 8.81 3.74
C GLU A 105 18.85 9.97 4.74
N LYS A 106 18.23 11.09 4.36
CA LYS A 106 18.04 12.24 5.25
C LYS A 106 17.05 11.93 6.38
N ALA A 107 15.91 11.32 6.05
CA ALA A 107 14.85 11.00 7.00
C ALA A 107 15.33 10.03 8.09
N PHE A 108 16.05 8.99 7.70
CA PHE A 108 16.46 7.93 8.62
C PHE A 108 17.85 8.14 9.23
N ASN A 109 18.48 9.29 8.96
CA ASN A 109 19.72 9.64 9.63
C ASN A 109 19.51 9.72 11.14
N GLY A 110 20.32 8.95 11.89
CA GLY A 110 20.22 8.86 13.36
C GLY A 110 19.06 7.98 13.87
N ALA A 111 18.34 7.28 13.01
CA ALA A 111 17.37 6.27 13.43
C ALA A 111 18.11 5.06 14.06
N ASP A 112 17.44 4.37 14.98
CA ASP A 112 17.99 3.16 15.64
C ASP A 112 17.73 1.87 14.83
N TYR A 113 17.23 1.99 13.62
CA TYR A 113 16.95 0.93 12.66
C TYR A 113 17.66 1.19 11.32
N THR A 114 17.84 0.12 10.55
CA THR A 114 18.34 0.20 9.17
C THR A 114 17.19 0.10 8.18
N TRP A 115 17.38 0.59 6.96
CA TRP A 115 16.40 0.58 5.92
C TRP A 115 16.95 0.05 4.58
N GLY A 116 16.04 -0.43 3.74
CA GLY A 116 16.31 -0.89 2.39
C GLY A 116 15.39 -0.24 1.36
N TRP A 117 15.79 -0.32 0.09
CA TRP A 117 15.07 0.20 -1.05
C TRP A 117 14.88 -0.87 -2.12
N VAL A 118 13.63 -1.10 -2.50
CA VAL A 118 13.27 -2.01 -3.57
C VAL A 118 12.74 -1.20 -4.76
N PRO A 119 13.39 -1.26 -5.94
CA PRO A 119 12.86 -0.67 -7.17
C PRO A 119 11.50 -1.24 -7.52
N TYR A 120 10.73 -0.51 -8.34
CA TYR A 120 9.40 -0.96 -8.73
C TYR A 120 9.42 -2.39 -9.27
N THR A 121 8.58 -3.19 -8.67
CA THR A 121 8.34 -4.57 -9.03
C THR A 121 6.86 -4.86 -8.79
N ASP A 122 6.20 -5.51 -9.74
CA ASP A 122 4.78 -5.85 -9.61
C ASP A 122 4.54 -6.68 -8.34
N PRO A 123 3.45 -6.38 -7.59
CA PRO A 123 3.11 -7.11 -6.37
C PRO A 123 2.92 -8.60 -6.63
N GLY A 124 3.65 -9.42 -5.86
CA GLY A 124 3.58 -10.87 -5.99
C GLY A 124 4.89 -11.56 -5.65
N ALA A 125 5.17 -12.65 -6.33
CA ALA A 125 6.34 -13.47 -6.07
C ALA A 125 7.64 -12.77 -6.50
N ASN A 126 7.64 -12.03 -7.61
CA ASN A 126 8.80 -11.25 -8.06
C ASN A 126 9.18 -10.19 -7.02
N LEU A 127 8.21 -9.47 -6.47
CA LEU A 127 8.44 -8.51 -5.39
C LEU A 127 9.04 -9.20 -4.15
N THR A 128 8.57 -10.41 -3.82
CA THR A 128 9.13 -11.17 -2.69
C THR A 128 10.60 -11.49 -2.90
N PHE A 129 11.00 -11.92 -4.09
CA PHE A 129 12.40 -12.16 -4.42
C PHE A 129 13.24 -10.87 -4.35
N ALA A 130 12.72 -9.76 -4.87
CA ALA A 130 13.40 -8.45 -4.80
C ALA A 130 13.60 -8.01 -3.34
N ILE A 131 12.60 -8.18 -2.48
CA ILE A 131 12.72 -7.90 -1.04
C ILE A 131 13.75 -8.83 -0.39
N ARG A 132 13.73 -10.13 -0.66
CA ARG A 132 14.73 -11.09 -0.16
C ARG A 132 16.15 -10.63 -0.47
N ASP A 133 16.37 -10.23 -1.71
CA ASP A 133 17.70 -9.84 -2.16
C ASP A 133 18.13 -8.50 -1.54
N GLU A 134 17.21 -7.58 -1.34
CA GLU A 134 17.48 -6.34 -0.61
C GLU A 134 17.78 -6.56 0.88
N LEU A 135 17.05 -7.48 1.54
CA LEU A 135 17.38 -7.88 2.93
C LEU A 135 18.84 -8.34 3.05
N ARG A 136 19.26 -9.25 2.15
CA ARG A 136 20.64 -9.76 2.11
C ARG A 136 21.64 -8.63 1.85
N ARG A 137 21.38 -7.78 0.86
CA ARG A 137 22.28 -6.67 0.49
C ARG A 137 22.51 -5.70 1.65
N VAL A 138 21.43 -5.33 2.37
CA VAL A 138 21.54 -4.42 3.51
C VAL A 138 22.25 -5.10 4.69
N GLU A 139 21.93 -6.37 4.96
CA GLU A 139 22.58 -7.13 6.03
C GLU A 139 24.09 -7.29 5.78
N GLU A 140 24.50 -7.62 4.56
CA GLU A 140 25.92 -7.70 4.18
C GLU A 140 26.66 -6.36 4.35
N LYS A 141 25.99 -5.25 4.03
CA LYS A 141 26.56 -3.90 4.13
C LYS A 141 26.64 -3.37 5.56
N THR A 142 25.63 -3.66 6.38
CA THR A 142 25.45 -3.01 7.70
C THR A 142 25.62 -3.95 8.89
N GLY A 143 25.67 -5.26 8.66
CA GLY A 143 25.62 -6.28 9.71
C GLY A 143 24.24 -6.44 10.36
N LYS A 144 23.21 -5.82 9.82
CA LYS A 144 21.83 -5.85 10.37
C LYS A 144 20.81 -6.02 9.25
N VAL A 145 19.81 -6.87 9.48
CA VAL A 145 18.62 -6.94 8.61
C VAL A 145 17.85 -5.62 8.73
N PRO A 146 17.47 -4.96 7.61
CA PRO A 146 16.72 -3.71 7.66
C PRO A 146 15.35 -3.92 8.29
N SER A 147 14.96 -3.07 9.23
CA SER A 147 13.60 -3.10 9.81
C SER A 147 12.58 -2.35 8.96
N VAL A 148 13.04 -1.47 8.09
CA VAL A 148 12.21 -0.66 7.19
C VAL A 148 12.58 -0.97 5.74
N ILE A 149 11.60 -1.18 4.88
CA ILE A 149 11.78 -1.36 3.44
C ILE A 149 10.84 -0.40 2.73
N LEU A 150 11.40 0.52 1.95
CA LEU A 150 10.63 1.34 1.03
C LEU A 150 10.58 0.66 -0.33
N MET A 151 9.40 0.60 -0.92
CA MET A 151 9.17 0.01 -2.24
C MET A 151 8.70 1.09 -3.21
N GLN A 152 9.41 1.23 -4.33
CA GLN A 152 9.09 2.24 -5.34
C GLN A 152 7.66 2.09 -5.84
N ASN A 153 6.92 3.23 -5.88
CA ASN A 153 5.54 3.30 -6.36
C ASN A 153 4.60 2.26 -5.70
N HIS A 154 4.83 1.98 -4.40
CA HIS A 154 4.06 0.97 -3.68
C HIS A 154 3.78 1.41 -2.24
N GLY A 155 4.80 1.49 -1.40
CA GLY A 155 4.61 1.81 0.01
C GLY A 155 5.79 1.43 0.89
N ILE A 156 5.48 1.09 2.14
CA ILE A 156 6.45 0.77 3.18
C ILE A 156 6.15 -0.59 3.84
N ILE A 157 7.19 -1.33 4.13
CA ILE A 157 7.16 -2.48 5.03
C ILE A 157 7.99 -2.15 6.26
N VAL A 158 7.47 -2.47 7.42
CA VAL A 158 8.21 -2.50 8.68
C VAL A 158 8.04 -3.86 9.33
N HIS A 159 9.12 -4.42 9.86
CA HIS A 159 9.04 -5.70 10.55
C HIS A 159 9.96 -5.77 11.76
N ASP A 160 9.49 -6.42 12.82
CA ASP A 160 10.25 -6.70 14.02
C ASP A 160 9.74 -7.98 14.71
N ASP A 161 10.52 -8.52 15.65
CA ASP A 161 10.09 -9.66 16.47
C ASP A 161 9.25 -9.23 17.67
N ASP A 162 9.19 -7.93 17.95
CA ASP A 162 8.33 -7.29 18.92
C ASP A 162 7.25 -6.46 18.22
N ALA A 163 5.98 -6.68 18.57
CA ALA A 163 4.83 -6.04 17.91
C ALA A 163 4.78 -4.53 18.17
N GLU A 164 5.04 -4.11 19.42
CA GLU A 164 4.99 -2.69 19.79
C GLU A 164 6.12 -1.92 19.12
N ARG A 165 7.32 -2.54 19.07
CA ARG A 165 8.46 -1.98 18.34
C ARG A 165 8.19 -1.88 16.84
N CYS A 166 7.58 -2.89 16.22
CA CYS A 166 7.19 -2.85 14.81
C CYS A 166 6.26 -1.65 14.52
N LEU A 167 5.25 -1.44 15.34
CA LEU A 167 4.33 -0.29 15.20
C LEU A 167 5.02 1.05 15.49
N ALA A 168 5.90 1.10 16.50
CA ALA A 168 6.66 2.31 16.83
C ALA A 168 7.61 2.72 15.68
N ILE A 169 8.33 1.76 15.08
CA ILE A 169 9.18 2.02 13.92
C ILE A 169 8.34 2.48 12.73
N HIS A 170 7.16 1.87 12.49
CA HIS A 170 6.29 2.28 11.41
C HIS A 170 5.80 3.73 11.58
N ALA A 171 5.41 4.12 12.78
CA ALA A 171 4.98 5.49 13.09
C ALA A 171 6.17 6.48 12.93
N ASP A 172 7.34 6.18 13.50
CA ASP A 172 8.55 7.00 13.39
C ASP A 172 9.01 7.18 11.93
N ALA A 173 9.03 6.09 11.16
CA ALA A 173 9.43 6.14 9.75
C ALA A 173 8.51 7.05 8.92
N ASN A 174 7.20 6.95 9.11
CA ASN A 174 6.24 7.80 8.43
C ASN A 174 6.38 9.28 8.83
N GLU A 175 6.56 9.57 10.12
CA GLU A 175 6.77 10.93 10.63
C GLU A 175 8.06 11.54 10.08
N ARG A 176 9.17 10.80 10.10
CA ARG A 176 10.45 11.24 9.55
C ARG A 176 10.39 11.55 8.06
N LEU A 177 9.67 10.71 7.30
CA LEU A 177 9.44 10.94 5.87
C LEU A 177 8.56 12.17 5.64
N ALA A 178 7.46 12.34 6.38
CA ALA A 178 6.59 13.51 6.31
C ALA A 178 7.36 14.82 6.55
N GLN A 179 8.24 14.84 7.55
CA GLN A 179 9.07 16.00 7.90
C GLN A 179 10.01 16.44 6.77
N GLN A 180 10.46 15.53 5.89
CA GLN A 180 11.26 15.91 4.72
C GLN A 180 10.47 16.78 3.73
N PHE A 181 9.14 16.75 3.80
CA PHE A 181 8.22 17.56 2.99
C PHE A 181 7.61 18.73 3.76
N GLY A 182 8.10 19.00 4.97
CA GLY A 182 7.62 20.11 5.81
C GLY A 182 6.20 19.88 6.38
N ILE A 183 5.77 18.64 6.48
CA ILE A 183 4.47 18.24 7.04
C ILE A 183 4.67 17.21 8.16
N HIS A 184 3.60 16.83 8.83
CA HIS A 184 3.58 15.87 9.95
C HIS A 184 2.65 14.69 9.64
N GLY A 185 2.74 13.62 10.44
CA GLY A 185 1.97 12.40 10.26
C GLY A 185 0.44 12.53 10.46
N ASP A 186 -0.06 13.70 10.80
CA ASP A 186 -1.49 14.05 10.89
C ASP A 186 -1.95 15.05 9.81
N SER A 187 -1.08 15.39 8.86
CA SER A 187 -1.36 16.38 7.82
C SER A 187 -2.29 15.87 6.70
N PHE A 188 -2.45 14.55 6.58
CA PHE A 188 -3.39 13.99 5.60
C PHE A 188 -4.83 14.27 6.05
N PRO A 189 -5.71 14.76 5.16
CA PRO A 189 -7.06 15.18 5.53
C PRO A 189 -7.95 14.01 5.94
N ALA A 190 -8.87 14.27 6.87
CA ALA A 190 -9.91 13.31 7.22
C ALA A 190 -10.84 13.06 6.00
N ILE A 191 -11.13 11.79 5.76
CA ILE A 191 -11.94 11.36 4.63
C ILE A 191 -13.38 11.14 5.08
N SER A 192 -14.30 11.78 4.39
CA SER A 192 -15.73 11.58 4.61
C SER A 192 -16.51 11.60 3.28
N VAL A 193 -17.62 10.88 3.27
CA VAL A 193 -18.60 10.88 2.18
C VAL A 193 -19.99 11.12 2.75
N ARG A 194 -20.84 11.80 1.98
CA ARG A 194 -22.23 12.08 2.33
C ARG A 194 -23.14 11.38 1.34
N GLN A 195 -24.11 10.63 1.84
CA GLN A 195 -25.12 10.00 0.99
C GLN A 195 -26.07 11.05 0.39
N THR A 196 -26.29 10.98 -0.91
CA THR A 196 -27.16 11.90 -1.67
C THR A 196 -28.34 11.21 -2.34
N GLY A 197 -28.31 9.87 -2.42
CA GLY A 197 -29.36 9.03 -3.00
C GLY A 197 -29.14 7.56 -2.66
N GLU A 198 -29.91 6.67 -3.26
CA GLU A 198 -29.71 5.23 -3.13
C GLU A 198 -28.37 4.85 -3.77
N GLU A 199 -27.45 4.31 -2.97
CA GLU A 199 -26.05 4.01 -3.34
C GLU A 199 -25.29 5.18 -4.02
N LEU A 200 -25.82 6.40 -3.93
CA LEU A 200 -25.17 7.62 -4.40
C LEU A 200 -24.54 8.37 -3.23
N TYR A 201 -23.26 8.69 -3.38
CA TYR A 201 -22.47 9.43 -2.39
C TYR A 201 -21.75 10.60 -3.06
N GLU A 202 -21.48 11.61 -2.28
CA GLU A 202 -20.60 12.73 -2.65
C GLU A 202 -19.48 12.81 -1.62
N ALA A 203 -18.24 13.02 -2.09
CA ALA A 203 -17.13 13.25 -1.18
C ALA A 203 -17.34 14.52 -0.36
N ASP A 204 -17.33 14.39 0.98
CA ASP A 204 -17.46 15.50 1.92
C ASP A 204 -16.11 15.79 2.61
N THR A 205 -15.06 15.82 1.80
CA THR A 205 -13.68 16.06 2.20
C THR A 205 -13.26 17.44 1.69
N PRO A 206 -13.18 18.48 2.57
CA PRO A 206 -12.90 19.86 2.15
C PRO A 206 -11.62 20.02 1.34
N TYR A 207 -10.55 19.31 1.73
CA TYR A 207 -9.31 19.29 0.98
C TYR A 207 -9.52 18.84 -0.46
N LEU A 208 -10.21 17.70 -0.69
CA LEU A 208 -10.44 17.17 -2.03
C LEU A 208 -11.24 18.14 -2.89
N ARG A 209 -12.24 18.80 -2.30
CA ARG A 209 -13.05 19.82 -3.00
C ARG A 209 -12.17 20.95 -3.54
N GLU A 210 -11.30 21.50 -2.73
CA GLU A 210 -10.40 22.57 -3.15
C GLU A 210 -9.31 22.07 -4.11
N ALA A 211 -8.79 20.86 -3.88
CA ALA A 211 -7.81 20.24 -4.75
C ALA A 211 -8.35 19.97 -6.15
N LEU A 212 -9.63 19.53 -6.28
CA LEU A 212 -10.28 19.33 -7.57
C LEU A 212 -10.50 20.65 -8.31
N LYS A 213 -10.97 21.73 -7.64
CA LYS A 213 -11.15 23.06 -8.25
C LYS A 213 -9.83 23.65 -8.77
N ASN A 214 -8.74 23.35 -8.12
CA ASN A 214 -7.40 23.81 -8.48
C ASN A 214 -6.58 22.72 -9.20
N CYS A 215 -7.24 21.65 -9.66
CA CYS A 215 -6.59 20.50 -10.25
C CYS A 215 -5.90 20.89 -11.57
N ARG A 216 -4.58 20.65 -11.61
CA ARG A 216 -3.73 20.88 -12.78
C ARG A 216 -3.42 19.60 -13.54
N TYR A 217 -3.93 18.49 -13.06
CA TYR A 217 -3.74 17.15 -13.62
C TYR A 217 -4.94 16.80 -14.50
N ASP A 218 -4.68 16.20 -15.64
CA ASP A 218 -5.72 15.72 -16.53
C ASP A 218 -6.14 14.27 -16.20
N TYR A 219 -7.19 13.80 -16.83
CA TYR A 219 -7.69 12.43 -16.66
C TYR A 219 -6.60 11.38 -16.91
N LYS A 220 -5.75 11.63 -17.93
CA LYS A 220 -4.67 10.68 -18.29
C LYS A 220 -3.66 10.50 -17.18
N THR A 221 -3.33 11.57 -16.46
CA THR A 221 -2.42 11.52 -15.31
C THR A 221 -2.92 10.54 -14.25
N PHE A 222 -4.23 10.48 -14.04
CA PHE A 222 -4.80 9.55 -13.05
C PHE A 222 -4.90 8.10 -13.53
N ILE A 223 -4.98 7.84 -14.83
CA ILE A 223 -5.30 6.52 -15.39
C ILE A 223 -4.13 5.88 -16.12
N GLU A 224 -3.31 6.65 -16.84
CA GLU A 224 -2.21 6.12 -17.66
C GLU A 224 -0.86 6.10 -16.94
N THR A 225 -0.71 6.92 -15.89
CA THR A 225 0.54 7.03 -15.11
C THR A 225 0.29 6.91 -13.61
N PRO A 226 -0.23 5.76 -13.14
CA PRO A 226 -0.54 5.58 -11.72
C PRO A 226 0.72 5.68 -10.87
N LEU A 227 0.60 6.40 -9.74
CA LEU A 227 1.70 6.57 -8.78
C LEU A 227 2.01 5.30 -8.01
N TYR A 228 0.97 4.56 -7.61
CA TYR A 228 1.10 3.35 -6.79
C TYR A 228 -0.11 2.44 -6.93
N THR A 229 -0.02 1.26 -6.36
CA THR A 229 -0.92 0.13 -6.57
C THR A 229 -2.40 0.43 -6.31
N ASP A 230 -2.75 1.19 -5.26
CA ASP A 230 -4.15 1.50 -4.95
C ASP A 230 -4.83 2.32 -6.05
N GLN A 231 -4.09 3.22 -6.69
CA GLN A 231 -4.60 3.98 -7.82
C GLN A 231 -4.99 3.06 -8.97
N MET A 232 -4.19 2.04 -9.24
CA MET A 232 -4.51 1.05 -10.26
C MET A 232 -5.75 0.24 -9.92
N VAL A 233 -5.86 -0.17 -8.65
CA VAL A 233 -6.95 -1.05 -8.18
C VAL A 233 -8.28 -0.31 -8.08
N PHE A 234 -8.27 0.94 -7.63
CA PHE A 234 -9.52 1.64 -7.26
C PHE A 234 -9.96 2.71 -8.26
N LEU A 235 -9.05 3.31 -9.04
CA LEU A 235 -9.41 4.38 -9.96
C LEU A 235 -9.53 3.91 -11.42
N ILE A 236 -8.69 2.98 -11.88
CA ILE A 236 -8.73 2.53 -13.29
C ILE A 236 -10.06 1.81 -13.56
N GLY A 237 -10.76 2.28 -14.60
CA GLY A 237 -12.06 1.73 -14.98
C GLY A 237 -13.24 2.16 -14.09
N THR A 238 -12.98 2.94 -13.03
CA THR A 238 -14.00 3.40 -12.09
C THR A 238 -14.12 4.92 -12.10
N PHE A 239 -13.01 5.62 -12.18
CA PHE A 239 -12.91 7.09 -12.10
C PHE A 239 -13.02 7.73 -13.47
N PHE A 240 -13.83 8.80 -13.58
CA PHE A 240 -13.93 9.67 -14.74
C PHE A 240 -13.88 11.13 -14.30
N MET A 241 -13.37 11.99 -15.16
CA MET A 241 -13.18 13.40 -14.89
C MET A 241 -13.99 14.26 -15.87
N ASP A 242 -14.71 15.24 -15.33
CA ASP A 242 -15.55 16.20 -16.10
C ASP A 242 -16.57 15.53 -17.04
N LYS A 243 -17.03 14.33 -16.69
CA LYS A 243 -18.10 13.61 -17.40
C LYS A 243 -19.46 14.10 -16.92
N GLU A 244 -20.34 14.44 -17.86
CA GLU A 244 -21.68 14.92 -17.53
C GLU A 244 -22.62 13.80 -17.06
N GLY A 245 -23.62 14.18 -16.26
CA GLY A 245 -24.66 13.27 -15.77
C GLY A 245 -24.33 12.61 -14.43
N THR A 246 -25.11 11.60 -14.07
CA THR A 246 -24.91 10.80 -12.86
C THR A 246 -24.04 9.59 -13.19
N PRO A 247 -23.07 9.23 -12.33
CA PRO A 247 -22.26 8.03 -12.51
C PRO A 247 -23.13 6.78 -12.67
N ALA A 248 -22.72 5.84 -13.53
CA ALA A 248 -23.30 4.51 -13.54
C ALA A 248 -22.88 3.73 -12.28
N GLU A 249 -23.58 2.64 -11.97
CA GLU A 249 -23.22 1.77 -10.84
C GLU A 249 -21.77 1.30 -10.96
N GLY A 250 -21.01 1.50 -9.89
CA GLY A 250 -19.58 1.19 -9.82
C GLY A 250 -18.65 2.31 -10.33
N GLU A 251 -19.17 3.40 -10.89
CA GLU A 251 -18.40 4.55 -11.39
C GLU A 251 -18.36 5.71 -10.38
N CYS A 252 -17.38 6.60 -10.55
CA CYS A 252 -17.33 7.90 -9.89
C CYS A 252 -16.88 9.00 -10.86
N TYR A 253 -17.48 10.19 -10.73
CA TYR A 253 -17.22 11.35 -11.58
C TYR A 253 -16.69 12.51 -10.73
N ALA A 254 -15.51 13.00 -11.08
CA ALA A 254 -14.97 14.24 -10.55
C ALA A 254 -15.39 15.40 -11.47
N ASP A 255 -15.98 16.44 -10.89
CA ASP A 255 -16.26 17.73 -11.54
C ASP A 255 -15.25 18.75 -11.02
N THR A 256 -14.30 19.15 -11.86
CA THR A 256 -13.25 20.10 -11.49
C THR A 256 -13.77 21.52 -11.33
N LYS A 257 -14.89 21.89 -11.95
CA LYS A 257 -15.49 23.23 -11.81
C LYS A 257 -16.20 23.37 -10.47
N ALA A 258 -16.98 22.36 -10.08
CA ALA A 258 -17.68 22.33 -8.81
C ALA A 258 -16.76 21.94 -7.63
N GLY A 259 -15.69 21.24 -7.90
CA GLY A 259 -14.87 20.58 -6.88
C GLY A 259 -15.59 19.40 -6.23
N ALA A 260 -16.41 18.68 -7.00
CA ALA A 260 -17.23 17.58 -6.49
C ALA A 260 -16.68 16.23 -6.98
N LEU A 261 -16.82 15.22 -6.13
CA LEU A 261 -16.64 13.82 -6.52
C LEU A 261 -17.93 13.09 -6.16
N VAL A 262 -18.65 12.63 -7.19
CA VAL A 262 -19.91 11.87 -7.05
C VAL A 262 -19.62 10.40 -7.32
N LEU A 263 -20.12 9.50 -6.47
CA LEU A 263 -19.84 8.07 -6.50
C LEU A 263 -21.13 7.28 -6.45
N HIS A 264 -21.31 6.33 -7.36
CA HIS A 264 -22.46 5.42 -7.40
C HIS A 264 -22.03 4.02 -6.99
N MET A 265 -22.00 3.76 -5.71
CA MET A 265 -21.53 2.50 -5.12
C MET A 265 -21.82 2.47 -3.62
N GLY A 266 -21.63 1.29 -2.98
CA GLY A 266 -21.77 1.19 -1.52
C GLY A 266 -20.79 2.08 -0.75
N GLU A 267 -21.19 2.54 0.46
CA GLU A 267 -20.47 3.53 1.29
C GLU A 267 -18.99 3.19 1.50
N LYS A 268 -18.68 1.93 1.83
CA LYS A 268 -17.28 1.50 2.08
C LYS A 268 -16.40 1.73 0.86
N LYS A 269 -16.87 1.36 -0.34
CA LYS A 269 -16.14 1.55 -1.59
C LYS A 269 -16.03 3.05 -1.93
N ALA A 270 -17.09 3.82 -1.69
CA ALA A 270 -17.08 5.27 -1.90
C ALA A 270 -16.03 5.97 -1.03
N LYS A 271 -15.91 5.59 0.26
CA LYS A 271 -14.84 6.08 1.14
C LYS A 271 -13.46 5.71 0.63
N THR A 272 -13.25 4.45 0.23
CA THR A 272 -11.95 3.99 -0.29
C THR A 272 -11.52 4.76 -1.54
N ILE A 273 -12.42 4.98 -2.50
CA ILE A 273 -12.10 5.73 -3.72
C ILE A 273 -11.84 7.21 -3.40
N THR A 274 -12.62 7.82 -2.50
CA THR A 274 -12.38 9.19 -2.04
C THR A 274 -11.01 9.32 -1.39
N GLU A 275 -10.64 8.37 -0.53
CA GLU A 275 -9.33 8.32 0.11
C GLU A 275 -8.21 8.16 -0.91
N THR A 276 -8.34 7.22 -1.85
CA THR A 276 -7.32 6.98 -2.89
C THR A 276 -7.10 8.22 -3.77
N LEU A 277 -8.17 8.84 -4.26
CA LEU A 277 -8.04 10.06 -5.08
C LEU A 277 -7.43 11.21 -4.28
N THR A 278 -7.85 11.37 -3.03
CA THR A 278 -7.28 12.38 -2.13
C THR A 278 -5.79 12.14 -1.90
N ALA A 279 -5.40 10.89 -1.66
CA ALA A 279 -3.99 10.52 -1.44
C ALA A 279 -3.13 10.77 -2.68
N VAL A 280 -3.61 10.39 -3.86
CA VAL A 280 -2.90 10.63 -5.13
C VAL A 280 -2.64 12.13 -5.35
N ILE A 281 -3.68 12.97 -5.22
CA ILE A 281 -3.53 14.43 -5.39
C ILE A 281 -2.62 15.01 -4.29
N PHE A 282 -2.78 14.58 -3.05
CA PHE A 282 -1.96 15.03 -1.92
C PHE A 282 -0.46 14.74 -2.15
N ILE A 283 -0.14 13.52 -2.60
CA ILE A 283 1.23 13.13 -2.92
C ILE A 283 1.78 13.99 -4.06
N MET A 284 1.08 14.06 -5.19
CA MET A 284 1.52 14.83 -6.36
C MET A 284 1.74 16.31 -6.03
N ASP A 285 0.80 16.93 -5.32
CA ASP A 285 0.90 18.34 -4.94
C ASP A 285 2.04 18.61 -3.97
N THR A 286 2.22 17.73 -2.97
CA THR A 286 3.26 17.90 -1.97
C THR A 286 4.65 17.72 -2.57
N VAL A 287 4.85 16.66 -3.35
CA VAL A 287 6.14 16.38 -4.02
C VAL A 287 6.49 17.49 -5.01
N THR A 288 5.54 17.97 -5.81
CA THR A 288 5.77 19.05 -6.78
C THR A 288 6.11 20.38 -6.10
N LYS A 289 5.46 20.71 -4.97
CA LYS A 289 5.76 21.95 -4.20
C LYS A 289 7.20 21.98 -3.68
N MET A 290 7.78 20.82 -3.40
CA MET A 290 9.16 20.68 -2.94
C MET A 290 10.19 20.61 -4.08
N GLY A 291 9.75 20.59 -5.34
CA GLY A 291 10.61 20.55 -6.51
C GLY A 291 11.20 19.16 -6.81
N TYR A 292 10.56 18.11 -6.32
CA TYR A 292 10.92 16.72 -6.62
C TYR A 292 10.11 16.15 -7.77
#